data_f45b6f7351bea1e38eafb34647708447
#
_entry.id   f45b6f7351bea1e38eafb34647708447
#
_cell.length_a   1.000
_cell.length_b   1.000
_cell.length_c   1.000
_cell.angle_alpha   90.00
_cell.angle_beta   90.00
_cell.angle_gamma   90.00
#
_symmetry.space_group_name_H-M   'P 1'
#
loop_
_entity.id
_entity.type
_entity.pdbx_description
1 polymer ?
#
loop_
_entity_poly.entity_id
_entity_poly.type
_entity_poly.pdbx_seq_one_letter_code
_entity_poly.pdbx_strand_id
1 'polypeptide(L)'
;MKILIAEDDATSRLLLETTLKQWGHEVVAASDGSQAWEVLQQKDTPHLAIFDWMMPGLDGVEVCRKARAQGQMAHLYIIMLTTRDTKDDIAEALEAGADDYLNKPFNRKELQARIHVGKRVLDLQIALTARVKELEESIQREKQLQGLLPICSYCKKIRDDNNYWSQVERYIEHHSDVAFSHSICPDCYETVVKPELEAFQASVKAEKDSAQNREI
;
A
#
# COMPACT_ATOMS: atom_id res chain seq x y z
N MET A 1 -17.90 13.10 2.76
CA MET A 1 -17.48 12.02 1.84
C MET A 1 -17.69 12.49 0.42
N LYS A 2 -16.79 12.18 -0.50
CA LYS A 2 -16.90 12.52 -1.92
C LYS A 2 -17.71 11.45 -2.66
N ILE A 3 -18.73 11.86 -3.39
CA ILE A 3 -19.67 10.97 -4.12
C ILE A 3 -19.69 11.38 -5.59
N LEU A 4 -19.53 10.40 -6.48
CA LEU A 4 -19.75 10.59 -7.91
C LEU A 4 -21.23 10.30 -8.23
N ILE A 5 -21.86 11.15 -9.01
CA ILE A 5 -23.17 10.87 -9.62
C ILE A 5 -23.04 10.90 -11.13
N ALA A 6 -23.69 9.96 -11.82
CA ALA A 6 -23.84 9.98 -13.26
C ALA A 6 -25.32 9.81 -13.60
N GLU A 7 -25.88 10.80 -14.27
CA GLU A 7 -27.30 10.91 -14.60
C GLU A 7 -27.44 11.82 -15.82
N ASP A 8 -28.07 11.37 -16.87
CA ASP A 8 -28.20 12.13 -18.12
C ASP A 8 -29.28 13.20 -18.04
N ASP A 9 -30.38 12.94 -17.30
CA ASP A 9 -31.43 13.96 -17.10
C ASP A 9 -30.93 15.07 -16.16
N ALA A 10 -30.89 16.29 -16.69
CA ALA A 10 -30.37 17.45 -15.96
C ALA A 10 -31.16 17.77 -14.68
N THR A 11 -32.47 17.50 -14.65
CA THR A 11 -33.33 17.78 -13.49
C THR A 11 -33.06 16.76 -12.38
N SER A 12 -33.03 15.48 -12.74
CA SER A 12 -32.68 14.37 -11.82
C SER A 12 -31.26 14.54 -11.25
N ARG A 13 -30.31 14.88 -12.10
CA ARG A 13 -28.91 15.14 -11.70
C ARG A 13 -28.82 16.29 -10.70
N LEU A 14 -29.49 17.42 -10.97
CA LEU A 14 -29.51 18.57 -10.07
C LEU A 14 -30.18 18.24 -8.72
N LEU A 15 -31.27 17.48 -8.75
CA LEU A 15 -31.97 17.02 -7.55
C LEU A 15 -31.07 16.14 -6.67
N LEU A 16 -30.40 15.15 -7.27
CA LEU A 16 -29.44 14.29 -6.59
C LEU A 16 -28.30 15.10 -6.00
N GLU A 17 -27.66 15.94 -6.80
CA GLU A 17 -26.56 16.79 -6.39
C GLU A 17 -26.92 17.68 -5.19
N THR A 18 -28.06 18.39 -5.29
CA THR A 18 -28.55 19.27 -4.24
C THR A 18 -28.86 18.48 -2.97
N THR A 19 -29.50 17.32 -3.08
CA THR A 19 -29.86 16.46 -1.95
C THR A 19 -28.60 15.95 -1.22
N LEU A 20 -27.61 15.47 -1.95
CA LEU A 20 -26.37 14.95 -1.38
C LEU A 20 -25.52 16.06 -0.72
N LYS A 21 -25.48 17.25 -1.34
CA LYS A 21 -24.83 18.43 -0.75
C LYS A 21 -25.51 18.87 0.55
N GLN A 22 -26.84 18.84 0.62
CA GLN A 22 -27.60 19.13 1.85
C GLN A 22 -27.27 18.14 2.98
N TRP A 23 -26.90 16.89 2.66
CA TRP A 23 -26.46 15.90 3.64
C TRP A 23 -24.95 16.01 3.99
N GLY A 24 -24.27 17.03 3.47
CA GLY A 24 -22.86 17.30 3.80
C GLY A 24 -21.87 16.46 3.00
N HIS A 25 -22.26 15.96 1.83
CA HIS A 25 -21.36 15.27 0.92
C HIS A 25 -20.76 16.23 -0.11
N GLU A 26 -19.54 15.97 -0.51
CA GLU A 26 -18.92 16.55 -1.70
C GLU A 26 -19.40 15.75 -2.91
N VAL A 27 -19.88 16.43 -3.95
CA VAL A 27 -20.48 15.76 -5.10
C VAL A 27 -19.75 16.15 -6.37
N VAL A 28 -19.35 15.13 -7.13
CA VAL A 28 -18.88 15.26 -8.51
C VAL A 28 -20.01 14.76 -9.40
N ALA A 29 -20.49 15.61 -10.32
CA ALA A 29 -21.60 15.29 -11.21
C ALA A 29 -21.10 15.08 -12.62
N ALA A 30 -21.49 13.96 -13.23
CA ALA A 30 -21.28 13.61 -14.62
C ALA A 30 -22.62 13.55 -15.35
N SER A 31 -22.68 13.96 -16.61
CA SER A 31 -23.87 13.96 -17.43
C SER A 31 -24.07 12.68 -18.24
N ASP A 32 -23.07 11.81 -18.24
CA ASP A 32 -23.07 10.55 -18.98
C ASP A 32 -22.00 9.59 -18.39
N GLY A 33 -22.04 8.34 -18.84
CA GLY A 33 -21.11 7.32 -18.37
C GLY A 33 -19.66 7.54 -18.79
N SER A 34 -19.40 8.23 -19.89
CA SER A 34 -18.03 8.52 -20.34
C SER A 34 -17.36 9.52 -19.40
N GLN A 35 -18.05 10.59 -19.03
CA GLN A 35 -17.57 11.55 -18.03
C GLN A 35 -17.40 10.90 -16.66
N ALA A 36 -18.34 10.04 -16.26
CA ALA A 36 -18.22 9.28 -15.01
C ALA A 36 -16.95 8.43 -15.01
N TRP A 37 -16.68 7.76 -16.12
CA TRP A 37 -15.48 6.95 -16.30
C TRP A 37 -14.17 7.77 -16.22
N GLU A 38 -14.15 8.95 -16.85
CA GLU A 38 -13.00 9.87 -16.74
C GLU A 38 -12.73 10.32 -15.31
N VAL A 39 -13.79 10.61 -14.53
CA VAL A 39 -13.67 10.96 -13.11
C VAL A 39 -13.08 9.80 -12.31
N LEU A 40 -13.51 8.57 -12.58
CA LEU A 40 -13.01 7.38 -11.89
C LEU A 40 -11.52 7.10 -12.16
N GLN A 41 -10.95 7.62 -13.23
CA GLN A 41 -9.52 7.46 -13.56
C GLN A 41 -8.60 8.51 -12.93
N GLN A 42 -9.16 9.50 -12.23
CA GLN A 42 -8.37 10.52 -11.55
C GLN A 42 -7.73 9.98 -10.25
N LYS A 43 -6.67 10.64 -9.79
CA LYS A 43 -5.97 10.24 -8.56
C LYS A 43 -6.82 10.37 -7.28
N ASP A 44 -7.73 11.36 -7.24
CA ASP A 44 -8.63 11.60 -6.11
C ASP A 44 -10.04 11.07 -6.44
N THR A 45 -10.13 9.77 -6.60
CA THR A 45 -11.34 9.06 -7.00
C THR A 45 -12.37 9.02 -5.87
N PRO A 46 -13.65 9.33 -6.15
CA PRO A 46 -14.73 9.07 -5.20
C PRO A 46 -14.84 7.58 -4.86
N HIS A 47 -15.07 7.27 -3.59
CA HIS A 47 -15.24 5.88 -3.14
C HIS A 47 -16.69 5.39 -3.17
N LEU A 48 -17.66 6.29 -3.35
CA LEU A 48 -19.07 5.97 -3.57
C LEU A 48 -19.56 6.59 -4.86
N ALA A 49 -20.23 5.82 -5.68
CA ALA A 49 -20.81 6.26 -6.93
C ALA A 49 -22.31 5.92 -7.00
N ILE A 50 -23.07 6.79 -7.63
CA ILE A 50 -24.49 6.60 -7.91
C ILE A 50 -24.65 6.78 -9.42
N PHE A 51 -24.99 5.71 -10.14
CA PHE A 51 -25.12 5.72 -11.59
C PHE A 51 -26.56 5.47 -12.02
N ASP A 52 -27.05 6.28 -12.93
CA ASP A 52 -28.23 5.88 -13.69
C ASP A 52 -27.88 4.68 -14.57
N TRP A 53 -28.82 3.76 -14.68
CA TRP A 53 -28.70 2.64 -15.60
C TRP A 53 -28.61 3.08 -17.04
N MET A 54 -29.60 3.93 -17.45
CA MET A 54 -29.79 4.33 -18.83
C MET A 54 -29.11 5.69 -19.07
N MET A 55 -27.95 5.68 -19.67
CA MET A 55 -27.25 6.89 -20.10
C MET A 55 -26.79 6.76 -21.54
N PRO A 56 -26.69 7.86 -22.29
CA PRO A 56 -26.19 7.83 -23.66
C PRO A 56 -24.68 7.46 -23.68
N GLY A 57 -24.30 6.73 -24.71
CA GLY A 57 -22.90 6.28 -24.89
C GLY A 57 -22.56 5.10 -24.02
N LEU A 58 -21.92 5.33 -22.89
CA LEU A 58 -21.62 4.31 -21.88
C LEU A 58 -22.75 4.27 -20.86
N ASP A 59 -23.44 3.15 -20.76
CA ASP A 59 -24.48 2.99 -19.74
C ASP A 59 -23.89 2.70 -18.34
N GLY A 60 -24.72 2.81 -17.29
CA GLY A 60 -24.26 2.63 -15.91
C GLY A 60 -23.71 1.24 -15.62
N VAL A 61 -24.27 0.22 -16.26
CA VAL A 61 -23.85 -1.18 -16.12
C VAL A 61 -22.47 -1.38 -16.76
N GLU A 62 -22.23 -0.78 -17.92
CA GLU A 62 -20.92 -0.83 -18.59
C GLU A 62 -19.84 -0.09 -17.80
N VAL A 63 -20.17 1.08 -17.21
CA VAL A 63 -19.25 1.80 -16.29
C VAL A 63 -18.91 0.91 -15.10
N CYS A 64 -19.91 0.25 -14.51
CA CYS A 64 -19.73 -0.66 -13.40
C CYS A 64 -18.80 -1.83 -13.74
N ARG A 65 -19.05 -2.53 -14.86
CA ARG A 65 -18.20 -3.64 -15.34
C ARG A 65 -16.75 -3.18 -15.57
N LYS A 66 -16.54 -2.02 -16.19
CA LYS A 66 -15.21 -1.44 -16.39
C LYS A 66 -14.52 -1.11 -15.07
N ALA A 67 -15.24 -0.54 -14.11
CA ALA A 67 -14.70 -0.22 -12.79
C ALA A 67 -14.23 -1.50 -12.04
N ARG A 68 -14.99 -2.58 -12.13
CA ARG A 68 -14.63 -3.87 -11.50
C ARG A 68 -13.48 -4.59 -12.19
N ALA A 69 -13.39 -4.47 -13.53
CA ALA A 69 -12.29 -5.04 -14.30
C ALA A 69 -10.93 -4.37 -13.97
N GLN A 70 -10.93 -3.12 -13.52
CA GLN A 70 -9.73 -2.44 -13.03
C GLN A 70 -9.60 -2.67 -11.53
N GLY A 71 -8.71 -3.54 -11.10
CA GLY A 71 -8.49 -3.91 -9.68
C GLY A 71 -8.24 -2.73 -8.73
N GLN A 72 -7.83 -1.57 -9.25
CA GLN A 72 -7.64 -0.34 -8.46
C GLN A 72 -8.96 0.24 -7.91
N MET A 73 -10.12 -0.12 -8.49
CA MET A 73 -11.45 0.34 -8.07
C MET A 73 -12.20 -0.69 -7.21
N ALA A 74 -11.50 -1.65 -6.62
CA ALA A 74 -12.09 -2.66 -5.74
C ALA A 74 -12.81 -2.05 -4.52
N HIS A 75 -12.44 -0.84 -4.12
CA HIS A 75 -13.04 -0.13 -2.97
C HIS A 75 -14.11 0.90 -3.38
N LEU A 76 -14.59 0.86 -4.62
CA LEU A 76 -15.68 1.73 -5.07
C LEU A 76 -17.02 1.08 -4.73
N TYR A 77 -17.86 1.74 -3.91
CA TYR A 77 -19.23 1.32 -3.64
C TYR A 77 -20.16 1.93 -4.67
N ILE A 78 -20.87 1.10 -5.44
CA ILE A 78 -21.72 1.53 -6.58
C ILE A 78 -23.17 1.27 -6.25
N ILE A 79 -24.00 2.33 -6.29
CA ILE A 79 -25.46 2.26 -6.22
C ILE A 79 -26.01 2.52 -7.63
N MET A 80 -26.74 1.57 -8.18
CA MET A 80 -27.38 1.74 -9.47
C MET A 80 -28.77 2.34 -9.30
N LEU A 81 -29.07 3.43 -10.03
CA LEU A 81 -30.43 3.97 -10.15
C LEU A 81 -31.10 3.39 -11.40
N THR A 82 -32.33 2.91 -11.29
CA THR A 82 -32.98 2.26 -12.40
C THR A 82 -34.50 2.52 -12.40
N THR A 83 -35.10 2.65 -13.58
CA THR A 83 -36.53 2.53 -13.77
C THR A 83 -37.00 1.10 -14.04
N ARG A 84 -36.03 0.18 -14.17
CA ARG A 84 -36.28 -1.24 -14.40
C ARG A 84 -36.41 -1.94 -13.05
N ASP A 85 -37.51 -2.64 -12.87
CA ASP A 85 -37.90 -3.28 -11.61
C ASP A 85 -38.06 -4.79 -11.71
N THR A 86 -37.72 -5.38 -12.88
CA THR A 86 -37.75 -6.82 -13.03
C THR A 86 -36.64 -7.50 -12.26
N LYS A 87 -36.86 -8.73 -11.81
CA LYS A 87 -35.84 -9.50 -11.09
C LYS A 87 -34.59 -9.75 -11.93
N ASP A 88 -34.75 -9.88 -13.24
CA ASP A 88 -33.64 -10.11 -14.17
C ASP A 88 -32.77 -8.85 -14.34
N ASP A 89 -33.39 -7.65 -14.40
CA ASP A 89 -32.62 -6.39 -14.44
C ASP A 89 -31.81 -6.18 -13.16
N ILE A 90 -32.42 -6.45 -11.99
CA ILE A 90 -31.72 -6.35 -10.71
C ILE A 90 -30.52 -7.31 -10.66
N ALA A 91 -30.73 -8.55 -11.11
CA ALA A 91 -29.66 -9.55 -11.17
C ALA A 91 -28.53 -9.07 -12.11
N GLU A 92 -28.86 -8.52 -13.27
CA GLU A 92 -27.88 -7.98 -14.22
C GLU A 92 -27.01 -6.87 -13.59
N ALA A 93 -27.61 -5.92 -12.85
CA ALA A 93 -26.88 -4.85 -12.18
C ALA A 93 -25.89 -5.39 -11.14
N LEU A 94 -26.34 -6.35 -10.32
CA LEU A 94 -25.51 -6.98 -9.27
C LEU A 94 -24.41 -7.85 -9.88
N GLU A 95 -24.68 -8.61 -10.92
CA GLU A 95 -23.68 -9.40 -11.67
C GLU A 95 -22.64 -8.51 -12.37
N ALA A 96 -23.05 -7.32 -12.81
CA ALA A 96 -22.12 -6.33 -13.34
C ALA A 96 -21.19 -5.74 -12.27
N GLY A 97 -21.48 -6.00 -10.98
CA GLY A 97 -20.67 -5.60 -9.85
C GLY A 97 -21.18 -4.36 -9.10
N ALA A 98 -22.44 -3.95 -9.29
CA ALA A 98 -23.10 -2.97 -8.43
C ALA A 98 -23.25 -3.56 -7.02
N ASP A 99 -23.01 -2.76 -5.98
CA ASP A 99 -23.15 -3.17 -4.59
C ASP A 99 -24.58 -3.03 -4.09
N ASP A 100 -25.35 -2.15 -4.72
CA ASP A 100 -26.74 -1.90 -4.39
C ASP A 100 -27.50 -1.29 -5.58
N TYR A 101 -28.81 -1.29 -5.51
CA TYR A 101 -29.67 -0.65 -6.50
C TYR A 101 -30.82 0.09 -5.84
N LEU A 102 -31.41 1.05 -6.57
CA LEU A 102 -32.52 1.86 -6.11
C LEU A 102 -33.43 2.20 -7.27
N ASN A 103 -34.74 1.93 -7.12
CA ASN A 103 -35.71 2.18 -8.17
C ASN A 103 -36.08 3.68 -8.24
N LYS A 104 -36.23 4.19 -9.45
CA LYS A 104 -36.80 5.52 -9.72
C LYS A 104 -38.33 5.41 -9.86
N PRO A 105 -39.13 6.34 -9.28
CA PRO A 105 -38.71 7.46 -8.45
C PRO A 105 -38.31 7.00 -7.03
N PHE A 106 -37.14 7.42 -6.56
CA PHE A 106 -36.64 7.01 -5.27
C PHE A 106 -37.08 7.93 -4.11
N ASN A 107 -37.22 7.34 -2.94
CA ASN A 107 -37.48 8.08 -1.72
C ASN A 107 -36.13 8.59 -1.13
N ARG A 108 -36.11 9.87 -0.71
CA ARG A 108 -34.89 10.47 -0.09
C ARG A 108 -34.38 9.68 1.12
N LYS A 109 -35.28 9.14 1.97
CA LYS A 109 -34.88 8.35 3.14
C LYS A 109 -34.25 7.04 2.72
N GLU A 110 -34.75 6.42 1.67
CA GLU A 110 -34.20 5.17 1.13
C GLU A 110 -32.80 5.41 0.56
N LEU A 111 -32.62 6.42 -0.30
CA LEU A 111 -31.30 6.79 -0.83
C LEU A 111 -30.31 7.09 0.31
N GLN A 112 -30.74 7.83 1.34
CA GLN A 112 -29.89 8.12 2.51
C GLN A 112 -29.49 6.85 3.25
N ALA A 113 -30.40 5.90 3.44
CA ALA A 113 -30.13 4.62 4.08
C ALA A 113 -29.10 3.79 3.29
N ARG A 114 -29.24 3.74 1.94
CA ARG A 114 -28.30 3.04 1.05
C ARG A 114 -26.89 3.64 1.12
N ILE A 115 -26.80 4.98 1.08
CA ILE A 115 -25.52 5.69 1.23
C ILE A 115 -24.87 5.42 2.60
N HIS A 116 -25.66 5.36 3.67
CA HIS A 116 -25.15 5.00 5.00
C HIS A 116 -24.61 3.56 5.06
N VAL A 117 -25.28 2.62 4.38
CA VAL A 117 -24.75 1.25 4.25
C VAL A 117 -23.45 1.25 3.48
N GLY A 118 -23.40 1.91 2.31
CA GLY A 118 -22.19 2.01 1.50
C GLY A 118 -21.03 2.65 2.26
N LYS A 119 -21.28 3.75 2.98
CA LYS A 119 -20.27 4.36 3.84
C LYS A 119 -19.72 3.39 4.87
N ARG A 120 -20.58 2.63 5.56
CA ARG A 120 -20.14 1.64 6.57
C ARG A 120 -19.29 0.54 5.94
N VAL A 121 -19.64 0.06 4.75
CA VAL A 121 -18.86 -0.94 4.02
C VAL A 121 -17.48 -0.39 3.69
N LEU A 122 -17.41 0.84 3.15
CA LEU A 122 -16.15 1.50 2.81
C LEU A 122 -15.27 1.73 4.05
N ASP A 123 -15.85 2.20 5.16
CA ASP A 123 -15.11 2.40 6.41
C ASP A 123 -14.52 1.07 6.94
N LEU A 124 -15.27 -0.04 6.82
CA LEU A 124 -14.80 -1.38 7.21
C LEU A 124 -13.69 -1.88 6.27
N GLN A 125 -13.80 -1.66 4.97
CA GLN A 125 -12.75 -2.04 4.00
C GLN A 125 -11.44 -1.29 4.26
N ILE A 126 -11.53 0.02 4.51
CA ILE A 126 -10.35 0.85 4.85
C ILE A 126 -9.71 0.34 6.15
N ALA A 127 -10.51 0.08 7.19
CA ALA A 127 -10.00 -0.44 8.46
C ALA A 127 -9.35 -1.81 8.29
N LEU A 128 -9.95 -2.70 7.49
CA LEU A 128 -9.40 -4.02 7.22
C LEU A 128 -8.06 -3.93 6.48
N THR A 129 -7.98 -3.11 5.43
CA THR A 129 -6.73 -2.91 4.67
C THR A 129 -5.61 -2.38 5.56
N ALA A 130 -5.92 -1.42 6.46
CA ALA A 130 -4.96 -0.89 7.41
C ALA A 130 -4.46 -1.98 8.39
N ARG A 131 -5.34 -2.85 8.87
CA ARG A 131 -4.98 -3.96 9.77
C ARG A 131 -4.15 -5.04 9.09
N VAL A 132 -4.49 -5.39 7.84
CA VAL A 132 -3.69 -6.34 7.06
C VAL A 132 -2.26 -5.81 6.90
N LYS A 133 -2.11 -4.54 6.50
CA LYS A 133 -0.80 -3.91 6.37
C LYS A 133 0.00 -3.90 7.68
N GLU A 134 -0.64 -3.55 8.81
CA GLU A 134 0.00 -3.57 10.13
C GLU A 134 0.49 -4.97 10.52
N LEU A 135 -0.32 -6.00 10.23
CA LEU A 135 0.04 -7.39 10.48
C LEU A 135 1.20 -7.85 9.59
N GLU A 136 1.19 -7.52 8.31
CA GLU A 136 2.28 -7.83 7.38
C GLU A 136 3.60 -7.21 7.84
N GLU A 137 3.57 -5.94 8.23
CA GLU A 137 4.75 -5.24 8.77
C GLU A 137 5.23 -5.86 10.10
N SER A 138 4.32 -6.35 10.95
CA SER A 138 4.66 -7.03 12.19
C SER A 138 5.31 -8.38 11.92
N ILE A 139 4.75 -9.18 11.02
CA ILE A 139 5.30 -10.47 10.60
C ILE A 139 6.69 -10.30 9.97
N GLN A 140 6.87 -9.27 9.16
CA GLN A 140 8.15 -8.99 8.53
C GLN A 140 9.22 -8.62 9.57
N ARG A 141 8.88 -7.82 10.58
CA ARG A 141 9.78 -7.51 11.71
C ARG A 141 10.16 -8.75 12.52
N GLU A 142 9.19 -9.64 12.74
CA GLU A 142 9.42 -10.88 13.49
C GLU A 142 10.33 -11.86 12.73
N LYS A 143 10.21 -11.93 11.41
CA LYS A 143 11.05 -12.79 10.56
C LYS A 143 12.53 -12.37 10.49
N GLN A 144 12.85 -11.10 10.78
CA GLN A 144 14.22 -10.57 10.61
C GLN A 144 15.27 -11.22 11.48
N LEU A 145 14.90 -11.90 12.59
CA LEU A 145 15.86 -12.55 13.51
C LEU A 145 15.42 -13.97 13.96
N GLN A 146 14.39 -14.58 13.34
CA GLN A 146 13.99 -15.94 13.68
C GLN A 146 14.57 -16.95 12.69
N GLY A 147 15.37 -17.87 13.21
CA GLY A 147 15.84 -19.02 12.48
C GLY A 147 17.32 -19.37 12.73
N LEU A 148 17.70 -20.57 12.30
CA LEU A 148 19.09 -20.99 12.25
C LEU A 148 19.77 -20.30 11.07
N LEU A 149 20.65 -19.34 11.35
CA LEU A 149 21.47 -18.71 10.33
C LEU A 149 22.55 -19.71 9.87
N PRO A 150 22.58 -20.11 8.60
CA PRO A 150 23.59 -21.01 8.09
C PRO A 150 24.95 -20.29 8.06
N ILE A 151 25.81 -20.64 9.02
CA ILE A 151 27.17 -20.07 9.16
C ILE A 151 28.23 -21.03 8.64
N CYS A 152 29.20 -20.52 7.93
CA CYS A 152 30.34 -21.30 7.49
C CYS A 152 31.21 -21.71 8.69
N SER A 153 31.48 -23.00 8.84
CA SER A 153 32.28 -23.52 9.95
C SER A 153 33.72 -22.98 9.98
N TYR A 154 34.27 -22.61 8.83
CA TYR A 154 35.64 -22.12 8.68
C TYR A 154 35.74 -20.59 8.77
N CYS A 155 35.09 -19.85 7.88
CA CYS A 155 35.26 -18.39 7.76
C CYS A 155 34.20 -17.58 8.48
N LYS A 156 33.19 -18.23 9.11
CA LYS A 156 32.11 -17.63 9.89
C LYS A 156 31.19 -16.69 9.11
N LYS A 157 31.24 -16.70 7.77
CA LYS A 157 30.27 -15.97 6.94
C LYS A 157 28.89 -16.59 7.06
N ILE A 158 27.84 -15.77 6.98
CA ILE A 158 26.44 -16.18 6.96
C ILE A 158 25.99 -16.28 5.51
N ARG A 159 25.20 -17.32 5.20
CA ARG A 159 24.53 -17.49 3.92
C ARG A 159 23.12 -16.90 4.00
N ASP A 160 22.80 -15.95 3.12
CA ASP A 160 21.44 -15.40 3.00
C ASP A 160 20.51 -16.32 2.18
N ASP A 161 19.22 -15.93 2.09
CA ASP A 161 18.20 -16.67 1.35
C ASP A 161 18.47 -16.74 -0.17
N ASN A 162 19.31 -15.87 -0.70
CA ASN A 162 19.74 -15.85 -2.10
C ASN A 162 21.03 -16.64 -2.36
N ASN A 163 21.50 -17.43 -1.37
CA ASN A 163 22.74 -18.19 -1.40
C ASN A 163 24.04 -17.37 -1.48
N TYR A 164 24.02 -16.08 -1.12
CA TYR A 164 25.23 -15.27 -0.99
C TYR A 164 25.83 -15.37 0.40
N TRP A 165 27.17 -15.42 0.49
CA TRP A 165 27.93 -15.48 1.73
C TRP A 165 28.43 -14.09 2.10
N SER A 166 27.96 -13.53 3.21
CA SER A 166 28.37 -12.22 3.73
C SER A 166 29.01 -12.33 5.12
N GLN A 167 29.77 -11.31 5.51
CA GLN A 167 30.27 -11.20 6.90
C GLN A 167 29.06 -11.06 7.85
N VAL A 168 29.22 -11.57 9.08
CA VAL A 168 28.16 -11.56 10.10
C VAL A 168 27.67 -10.14 10.37
N GLU A 169 28.61 -9.20 10.50
CA GLU A 169 28.34 -7.80 10.76
C GLU A 169 27.45 -7.20 9.64
N ARG A 170 27.85 -7.41 8.39
CA ARG A 170 27.10 -6.91 7.23
C ARG A 170 25.72 -7.54 7.13
N TYR A 171 25.60 -8.83 7.45
CA TYR A 171 24.30 -9.50 7.46
C TYR A 171 23.36 -8.85 8.50
N ILE A 172 23.86 -8.63 9.72
CA ILE A 172 23.08 -8.04 10.81
C ILE A 172 22.70 -6.59 10.49
N GLU A 173 23.61 -5.76 9.96
CA GLU A 173 23.33 -4.38 9.56
C GLU A 173 22.24 -4.28 8.48
N HIS A 174 22.16 -5.27 7.57
CA HIS A 174 21.12 -5.29 6.53
C HIS A 174 19.77 -5.84 7.00
N HIS A 175 19.74 -6.59 8.11
CA HIS A 175 18.56 -7.27 8.61
C HIS A 175 18.07 -6.74 9.97
N SER A 176 18.72 -5.72 10.51
CA SER A 176 18.35 -5.06 11.76
C SER A 176 18.83 -3.61 11.78
N ASP A 177 18.34 -2.82 12.73
CA ASP A 177 18.76 -1.43 12.95
C ASP A 177 20.06 -1.33 13.79
N VAL A 178 20.81 -2.42 13.90
CA VAL A 178 22.07 -2.48 14.67
C VAL A 178 23.23 -1.99 13.82
N ALA A 179 24.03 -1.07 14.35
CA ALA A 179 25.30 -0.63 13.77
C ALA A 179 26.46 -1.14 14.62
N PHE A 180 27.54 -1.61 13.98
CA PHE A 180 28.74 -2.07 14.67
C PHE A 180 29.78 -0.96 14.80
N SER A 181 30.31 -0.76 16.02
CA SER A 181 31.52 0.01 16.25
C SER A 181 32.72 -0.93 16.41
N HIS A 182 33.84 -0.60 15.76
CA HIS A 182 35.06 -1.43 15.82
C HIS A 182 35.91 -1.02 17.01
N SER A 183 36.26 -1.98 17.84
CA SER A 183 37.20 -1.84 18.93
C SER A 183 38.04 -3.14 19.08
N ILE A 184 39.12 -3.07 19.81
CA ILE A 184 40.00 -4.22 20.07
C ILE A 184 39.72 -4.68 21.50
N CYS A 185 39.36 -5.95 21.69
CA CYS A 185 39.18 -6.50 23.02
C CYS A 185 40.55 -6.69 23.73
N PRO A 186 40.58 -6.73 25.08
CA PRO A 186 41.83 -6.85 25.82
C PRO A 186 42.67 -8.06 25.42
N ASP A 187 42.05 -9.21 25.20
CA ASP A 187 42.76 -10.44 24.82
C ASP A 187 43.42 -10.31 23.44
N CYS A 188 42.70 -9.74 22.45
CA CYS A 188 43.31 -9.51 21.13
C CYS A 188 44.39 -8.44 21.18
N TYR A 189 44.24 -7.43 22.04
CA TYR A 189 45.30 -6.44 22.24
C TYR A 189 46.60 -7.09 22.74
N GLU A 190 46.52 -7.90 23.79
CA GLU A 190 47.71 -8.54 24.37
C GLU A 190 48.34 -9.63 23.46
N THR A 191 47.49 -10.41 22.77
CA THR A 191 47.94 -11.56 21.99
C THR A 191 48.35 -11.23 20.55
N VAL A 192 47.78 -10.19 19.94
CA VAL A 192 48.03 -9.85 18.54
C VAL A 192 48.63 -8.46 18.40
N VAL A 193 47.95 -7.43 18.91
CA VAL A 193 48.31 -6.02 18.60
C VAL A 193 49.62 -5.63 19.30
N LYS A 194 49.78 -5.98 20.56
CA LYS A 194 50.96 -5.62 21.35
C LYS A 194 52.25 -6.24 20.80
N PRO A 195 52.32 -7.56 20.49
CA PRO A 195 53.50 -8.17 19.85
C PRO A 195 53.82 -7.53 18.48
N GLU A 196 52.79 -7.22 17.66
CA GLU A 196 53.02 -6.54 16.37
C GLU A 196 53.60 -5.13 16.54
N LEU A 197 53.08 -4.37 17.52
CA LEU A 197 53.62 -3.05 17.85
C LEU A 197 55.07 -3.10 18.36
N GLU A 198 55.40 -4.07 19.23
CA GLU A 198 56.76 -4.28 19.74
C GLU A 198 57.73 -4.68 18.63
N ALA A 199 57.31 -5.56 17.72
CA ALA A 199 58.09 -5.95 16.55
C ALA A 199 58.31 -4.76 15.59
N PHE A 200 57.30 -3.96 15.35
CA PHE A 200 57.40 -2.76 14.52
C PHE A 200 58.34 -1.72 15.15
N GLN A 201 58.22 -1.47 16.45
CA GLN A 201 59.12 -0.55 17.18
C GLN A 201 60.59 -1.02 17.14
N ALA A 202 60.83 -2.32 17.25
CA ALA A 202 62.17 -2.90 17.14
C ALA A 202 62.76 -2.71 15.73
N SER A 203 61.95 -2.90 14.68
CA SER A 203 62.39 -2.69 13.29
C SER A 203 62.75 -1.24 13.01
N VAL A 204 61.91 -0.29 13.46
CA VAL A 204 62.17 1.16 13.32
C VAL A 204 63.41 1.60 14.05
N LYS A 205 63.69 1.01 15.24
CA LYS A 205 64.90 1.29 16.00
C LYS A 205 66.14 0.74 15.28
N ALA A 206 66.10 -0.48 14.75
CA ALA A 206 67.19 -1.07 13.98
C ALA A 206 67.51 -0.27 12.71
N GLU A 207 66.51 0.25 12.01
CA GLU A 207 66.70 1.14 10.85
C GLU A 207 67.39 2.45 11.23
N LYS A 208 66.99 3.08 12.32
CA LYS A 208 67.64 4.32 12.82
C LYS A 208 69.07 4.07 13.25
N ASP A 209 69.36 3.00 13.96
CA ASP A 209 70.72 2.63 14.38
C ASP A 209 71.62 2.31 13.17
N SER A 210 71.08 1.67 12.14
CA SER A 210 71.80 1.40 10.89
C SER A 210 72.04 2.64 10.02
N ALA A 211 71.14 3.63 10.05
CA ALA A 211 71.31 4.89 9.36
C ALA A 211 72.40 5.76 10.03
N GLN A 212 72.44 5.76 11.35
CA GLN A 212 73.40 6.54 12.13
C GLN A 212 74.84 5.97 12.03
N ASN A 213 74.98 4.67 11.75
CA ASN A 213 76.28 4.02 11.54
C ASN A 213 76.84 4.16 10.10
N ARG A 214 76.08 4.78 9.16
CA ARG A 214 76.54 5.05 7.80
C ARG A 214 77.08 6.48 7.60
N GLU A 215 76.98 7.33 8.60
CA GLU A 215 77.49 8.73 8.57
C GLU A 215 78.84 8.92 9.34
N ILE A 216 79.49 7.85 9.74
CA ILE A 216 80.87 7.82 10.30
C ILE A 216 81.78 7.08 9.29
#